data_121b48330e48b1afcae9c9d481ce3f7e
#
_entry.id   121b48330e48b1afcae9c9d481ce3f7e
#
_cell.length_a   1.000
_cell.length_b   1.000
_cell.length_c   1.000
_cell.angle_alpha   90.00
_cell.angle_beta   90.00
_cell.angle_gamma   90.00
#
_symmetry.space_group_name_H-M   'P 1'
#
loop_
_entity.id
_entity.type
_entity.pdbx_description
1 polymer ?
#
loop_
_entity_poly.entity_id
_entity_poly.type
_entity_poly.pdbx_seq_one_letter_code
_entity_poly.pdbx_strand_id
1 'polypeptide(L)'
;MKKVFLFLGLSIFSLQLFAQTTWSADPMHSSINFTIKHMGISFVTGKFDQFQGTLETSKADFSDAKIRFTVATNSINTGVAPRDKHLRTADFFEVEKFPEMKFVSTGFQKKKGGRYVLKGNLTIKDVTKPVVLEATYGGKTKNQMGKEVIGFQTSLKINRFDYHILFDPTGQAVAKDVDVRIYLELQPRQ
;
A
#
# COMPACT_ATOMS: atom_id res chain seq x y z
N MET A 1 39.99 55.10 32.82
CA MET A 1 39.24 54.78 31.62
C MET A 1 39.04 53.25 31.57
N LYS A 2 37.84 52.76 31.94
CA LYS A 2 37.50 51.30 31.96
C LYS A 2 36.89 50.94 30.62
N LYS A 3 37.55 50.05 29.85
CA LYS A 3 37.05 49.54 28.59
C LYS A 3 36.10 48.35 28.87
N VAL A 4 34.81 48.53 28.58
CA VAL A 4 33.82 47.46 28.66
C VAL A 4 33.84 46.72 27.30
N PHE A 5 34.24 45.45 27.31
CA PHE A 5 34.13 44.55 26.15
C PHE A 5 32.72 43.90 26.17
N LEU A 6 31.89 44.31 25.23
CA LEU A 6 30.58 43.71 25.00
C LEU A 6 30.77 42.44 24.15
N PHE A 7 30.64 41.24 24.77
CA PHE A 7 30.62 39.97 24.06
C PHE A 7 29.23 39.76 23.46
N LEU A 8 29.11 39.96 22.17
CA LEU A 8 27.89 39.61 21.41
C LEU A 8 27.88 38.10 21.13
N GLY A 9 27.18 37.34 21.98
CA GLY A 9 27.01 35.90 21.81
C GLY A 9 26.12 35.58 20.57
N LEU A 10 26.73 35.12 19.48
CA LEU A 10 26.06 34.68 18.29
C LEU A 10 25.50 33.25 18.54
N SER A 11 24.23 33.16 18.95
CA SER A 11 23.52 31.86 19.07
C SER A 11 23.30 31.29 17.69
N ILE A 12 24.12 30.29 17.29
CA ILE A 12 23.91 29.52 16.08
C ILE A 12 22.75 28.55 16.35
N PHE A 13 21.58 28.90 15.86
CA PHE A 13 20.41 28.02 15.86
C PHE A 13 20.62 26.97 14.74
N SER A 14 21.14 25.78 15.10
CA SER A 14 21.27 24.67 14.17
C SER A 14 19.89 24.14 13.85
N LEU A 15 19.38 24.46 12.66
CA LEU A 15 18.20 23.80 12.07
C LEU A 15 18.57 22.33 11.80
N GLN A 16 18.07 21.44 12.63
CA GLN A 16 18.15 19.99 12.36
C GLN A 16 17.21 19.69 11.19
N LEU A 17 17.76 19.57 10.01
CA LEU A 17 17.08 18.99 8.84
C LEU A 17 16.88 17.50 9.13
N PHE A 18 15.66 17.10 9.50
CA PHE A 18 15.30 15.69 9.52
C PHE A 18 15.32 15.16 8.09
N ALA A 19 16.30 14.32 7.77
CA ALA A 19 16.37 13.69 6.46
C ALA A 19 15.15 12.78 6.28
N GLN A 20 14.41 13.01 5.20
CA GLN A 20 13.30 12.16 4.80
C GLN A 20 13.86 10.78 4.39
N THR A 21 13.32 9.71 4.99
CA THR A 21 13.64 8.34 4.63
C THR A 21 12.56 7.79 3.71
N THR A 22 12.97 7.25 2.56
CA THR A 22 12.09 6.51 1.65
C THR A 22 12.29 5.02 1.86
N TRP A 23 11.22 4.31 2.17
CA TRP A 23 11.14 2.86 2.24
C TRP A 23 10.48 2.34 0.99
N SER A 24 11.00 1.25 0.42
CA SER A 24 10.42 0.58 -0.75
C SER A 24 9.98 -0.83 -0.39
N ALA A 25 8.84 -1.26 -0.89
CA ALA A 25 8.36 -2.63 -0.71
C ALA A 25 9.34 -3.62 -1.36
N ASP A 26 9.70 -4.66 -0.62
CA ASP A 26 10.46 -5.80 -1.13
C ASP A 26 9.48 -6.80 -1.76
N PRO A 27 9.49 -7.00 -3.08
CA PRO A 27 8.55 -7.89 -3.74
C PRO A 27 8.77 -9.38 -3.42
N MET A 28 9.94 -9.76 -2.90
CA MET A 28 10.22 -11.14 -2.51
C MET A 28 9.57 -11.51 -1.16
N HIS A 29 9.40 -10.53 -0.27
CA HIS A 29 8.85 -10.74 1.08
C HIS A 29 7.54 -9.98 1.31
N SER A 30 6.94 -9.47 0.23
CA SER A 30 5.65 -8.78 0.28
C SER A 30 4.62 -9.47 -0.60
N SER A 31 3.33 -9.31 -0.29
CA SER A 31 2.27 -9.90 -1.12
C SER A 31 0.98 -9.09 -1.07
N ILE A 32 0.25 -9.09 -2.20
CA ILE A 32 -1.09 -8.55 -2.34
C ILE A 32 -2.00 -9.69 -2.76
N ASN A 33 -2.80 -10.18 -1.82
CA ASN A 33 -3.65 -11.34 -2.00
C ASN A 33 -5.12 -10.90 -2.01
N PHE A 34 -5.96 -11.64 -2.71
CA PHE A 34 -7.40 -11.43 -2.68
C PHE A 34 -8.16 -12.74 -2.57
N THR A 35 -9.38 -12.64 -2.06
CA THR A 35 -10.33 -13.76 -1.96
C THR A 35 -11.71 -13.26 -2.38
N ILE A 36 -12.38 -14.01 -3.23
CA ILE A 36 -13.75 -13.72 -3.67
C ILE A 36 -14.62 -14.97 -3.57
N LYS A 37 -15.85 -14.80 -3.12
CA LYS A 37 -16.81 -15.91 -3.02
C LYS A 37 -17.33 -16.31 -4.40
N HIS A 38 -17.40 -17.61 -4.67
CA HIS A 38 -17.86 -18.19 -5.93
C HIS A 38 -19.08 -19.07 -5.68
N MET A 39 -20.14 -18.89 -6.48
CA MET A 39 -21.42 -19.62 -6.41
C MET A 39 -22.07 -19.65 -5.02
N GLY A 40 -21.69 -18.71 -4.14
CA GLY A 40 -22.18 -18.66 -2.76
C GLY A 40 -21.63 -19.73 -1.81
N ILE A 41 -20.86 -20.70 -2.29
CA ILE A 41 -20.46 -21.93 -1.55
C ILE A 41 -18.95 -22.13 -1.42
N SER A 42 -18.13 -21.51 -2.28
CA SER A 42 -16.67 -21.67 -2.29
C SER A 42 -15.96 -20.33 -2.44
N PHE A 43 -14.63 -20.37 -2.42
CA PHE A 43 -13.81 -19.18 -2.59
C PHE A 43 -12.76 -19.39 -3.67
N VAL A 44 -12.56 -18.37 -4.48
CA VAL A 44 -11.41 -18.23 -5.36
C VAL A 44 -10.43 -17.30 -4.68
N THR A 45 -9.17 -17.73 -4.56
CA THR A 45 -8.06 -16.93 -4.10
C THR A 45 -7.13 -16.58 -5.25
N GLY A 46 -6.45 -15.45 -5.14
CA GLY A 46 -5.46 -15.03 -6.08
C GLY A 46 -4.55 -13.97 -5.49
N LYS A 47 -3.58 -13.55 -6.28
CA LYS A 47 -2.61 -12.51 -5.94
C LYS A 47 -2.26 -11.67 -7.16
N PHE A 48 -1.56 -10.57 -6.93
CA PHE A 48 -0.85 -9.83 -7.97
C PHE A 48 0.65 -10.06 -7.79
N ASP A 49 1.31 -10.55 -8.82
CA ASP A 49 2.75 -10.90 -8.77
C ASP A 49 3.67 -9.69 -8.94
N GLN A 50 3.15 -8.57 -9.50
CA GLN A 50 3.95 -7.37 -9.75
C GLN A 50 3.30 -6.13 -9.13
N PHE A 51 4.03 -5.51 -8.22
CA PHE A 51 3.63 -4.27 -7.57
C PHE A 51 4.86 -3.47 -7.14
N GLN A 52 4.67 -2.19 -6.90
CA GLN A 52 5.65 -1.30 -6.31
C GLN A 52 4.98 -0.49 -5.20
N GLY A 53 5.72 -0.25 -4.12
CA GLY A 53 5.23 0.54 -3.01
C GLY A 53 6.33 1.37 -2.39
N THR A 54 6.01 2.61 -2.01
CA THR A 54 6.90 3.49 -1.27
C THR A 54 6.21 4.06 -0.04
N LEU A 55 6.99 4.21 1.03
CA LEU A 55 6.62 4.93 2.24
C LEU A 55 7.71 5.96 2.51
N GLU A 56 7.36 7.23 2.44
CA GLU A 56 8.26 8.36 2.72
C GLU A 56 7.90 8.97 4.07
N THR A 57 8.88 9.13 4.97
CA THR A 57 8.66 9.66 6.31
C THR A 57 9.89 10.40 6.84
N SER A 58 9.68 11.43 7.65
CA SER A 58 10.72 12.12 8.43
C SER A 58 10.68 11.73 9.91
N LYS A 59 9.64 10.99 10.35
CA LYS A 59 9.45 10.60 11.73
C LYS A 59 9.71 9.12 11.95
N ALA A 60 10.40 8.79 13.02
CA ALA A 60 10.69 7.42 13.43
C ALA A 60 9.43 6.59 13.72
N ASP A 61 8.30 7.23 14.02
CA ASP A 61 7.03 6.58 14.32
C ASP A 61 6.08 6.55 13.12
N PHE A 62 6.54 6.94 11.95
CA PHE A 62 5.81 6.96 10.66
C PHE A 62 4.53 7.82 10.63
N SER A 63 4.27 8.66 11.66
CA SER A 63 2.99 9.40 11.75
C SER A 63 2.79 10.45 10.66
N ASP A 64 3.83 10.82 9.92
CA ASP A 64 3.83 11.74 8.77
C ASP A 64 3.97 11.02 7.43
N ALA A 65 3.89 9.68 7.43
CA ALA A 65 4.20 8.89 6.25
C ALA A 65 3.29 9.22 5.06
N LYS A 66 3.94 9.38 3.90
CA LYS A 66 3.31 9.45 2.58
C LYS A 66 3.50 8.11 1.89
N ILE A 67 2.40 7.49 1.48
CA ILE A 67 2.41 6.14 0.94
C ILE A 67 1.87 6.17 -0.50
N ARG A 68 2.59 5.52 -1.41
CA ARG A 68 2.17 5.30 -2.79
C ARG A 68 2.33 3.83 -3.13
N PHE A 69 1.33 3.28 -3.79
CA PHE A 69 1.34 1.90 -4.28
C PHE A 69 0.84 1.86 -5.72
N THR A 70 1.49 1.02 -6.52
CA THR A 70 1.09 0.70 -7.88
C THR A 70 1.12 -0.82 -8.05
N VAL A 71 0.08 -1.38 -8.64
CA VAL A 71 -0.09 -2.82 -8.87
C VAL A 71 -0.36 -3.04 -10.35
N ALA A 72 0.48 -3.84 -11.02
CA ALA A 72 0.28 -4.19 -12.41
C ALA A 72 -0.92 -5.15 -12.55
N THR A 73 -1.98 -4.73 -13.24
CA THR A 73 -3.22 -5.51 -13.38
C THR A 73 -3.03 -6.81 -14.17
N ASN A 74 -2.09 -6.80 -15.15
CA ASN A 74 -1.77 -7.98 -15.95
C ASN A 74 -1.07 -9.08 -15.13
N SER A 75 -0.55 -8.77 -13.94
CA SER A 75 0.13 -9.70 -13.05
C SER A 75 -0.82 -10.53 -12.18
N ILE A 76 -2.12 -10.42 -12.40
CA ILE A 76 -3.13 -11.21 -11.68
C ILE A 76 -2.90 -12.69 -11.91
N ASN A 77 -2.89 -13.44 -10.81
CA ASN A 77 -2.56 -14.86 -10.77
C ASN A 77 -3.46 -15.57 -9.75
N THR A 78 -4.29 -16.48 -10.23
CA THR A 78 -5.17 -17.33 -9.41
C THR A 78 -4.75 -18.79 -9.47
N GLY A 79 -3.61 -19.09 -10.13
CA GLY A 79 -3.13 -20.46 -10.34
C GLY A 79 -3.89 -21.23 -11.44
N VAL A 80 -4.80 -20.58 -12.18
CA VAL A 80 -5.58 -21.20 -13.27
C VAL A 80 -5.50 -20.32 -14.51
N ALA A 81 -4.67 -20.70 -15.46
CA ALA A 81 -4.34 -19.89 -16.64
C ALA A 81 -5.56 -19.42 -17.47
N PRO A 82 -6.59 -20.26 -17.77
CA PRO A 82 -7.79 -19.78 -18.48
C PRO A 82 -8.55 -18.69 -17.71
N ARG A 83 -8.64 -18.80 -16.37
CA ARG A 83 -9.27 -17.80 -15.54
C ARG A 83 -8.45 -16.50 -15.51
N ASP A 84 -7.14 -16.60 -15.37
CA ASP A 84 -6.25 -15.43 -15.36
C ASP A 84 -6.31 -14.68 -16.70
N LYS A 85 -6.42 -15.43 -17.82
CA LYS A 85 -6.64 -14.83 -19.15
C LYS A 85 -7.97 -14.06 -19.19
N HIS A 86 -9.06 -14.62 -18.67
CA HIS A 86 -10.36 -13.96 -18.63
C HIS A 86 -10.36 -12.74 -17.72
N LEU A 87 -9.70 -12.81 -16.55
CA LEU A 87 -9.59 -11.67 -15.63
C LEU A 87 -8.88 -10.45 -16.26
N ARG A 88 -8.05 -10.65 -17.28
CA ARG A 88 -7.35 -9.57 -17.99
C ARG A 88 -8.21 -8.91 -19.07
N THR A 89 -9.33 -9.49 -19.46
CA THR A 89 -10.21 -8.93 -20.51
C THR A 89 -11.07 -7.76 -20.03
N ALA A 90 -11.84 -7.17 -20.96
CA ALA A 90 -12.79 -6.08 -20.67
C ALA A 90 -13.89 -6.44 -19.67
N ASP A 91 -14.19 -7.74 -19.52
CA ASP A 91 -15.17 -8.23 -18.54
C ASP A 91 -14.72 -7.92 -17.09
N PHE A 92 -13.40 -7.81 -16.87
CA PHE A 92 -12.80 -7.56 -15.54
C PHE A 92 -11.86 -6.35 -15.54
N PHE A 93 -10.55 -6.58 -15.59
CA PHE A 93 -9.56 -5.51 -15.40
C PHE A 93 -9.26 -4.69 -16.65
N GLU A 94 -9.53 -5.22 -17.87
CA GLU A 94 -9.27 -4.55 -19.15
C GLU A 94 -7.82 -4.03 -19.20
N VAL A 95 -6.86 -4.94 -18.97
CA VAL A 95 -5.47 -4.59 -18.64
C VAL A 95 -4.75 -3.78 -19.71
N GLU A 96 -5.16 -3.91 -20.99
CA GLU A 96 -4.62 -3.11 -22.11
C GLU A 96 -4.96 -1.61 -21.96
N LYS A 97 -6.11 -1.30 -21.38
CA LYS A 97 -6.56 0.07 -21.16
C LYS A 97 -6.22 0.57 -19.76
N PHE A 98 -6.23 -0.31 -18.78
CA PHE A 98 -5.99 -0.01 -17.38
C PHE A 98 -4.87 -0.91 -16.81
N PRO A 99 -3.60 -0.66 -17.21
CA PRO A 99 -2.48 -1.53 -16.87
C PRO A 99 -2.13 -1.51 -15.38
N GLU A 100 -2.64 -0.54 -14.62
CA GLU A 100 -2.28 -0.36 -13.22
C GLU A 100 -3.47 -0.01 -12.34
N MET A 101 -3.48 -0.56 -11.12
CA MET A 101 -4.23 -0.01 -9.97
C MET A 101 -3.29 0.85 -9.14
N LYS A 102 -3.82 1.92 -8.53
CA LYS A 102 -3.01 2.89 -7.77
C LYS A 102 -3.63 3.20 -6.42
N PHE A 103 -2.78 3.38 -5.42
CA PHE A 103 -3.17 3.92 -4.12
C PHE A 103 -2.25 5.08 -3.75
N VAL A 104 -2.84 6.19 -3.32
CA VAL A 104 -2.11 7.36 -2.81
C VAL A 104 -2.70 7.76 -1.47
N SER A 105 -1.86 7.76 -0.41
CA SER A 105 -2.31 8.15 0.91
C SER A 105 -2.68 9.63 0.99
N THR A 106 -3.73 9.93 1.77
CA THR A 106 -4.12 11.29 2.18
C THR A 106 -3.90 11.51 3.67
N GLY A 107 -3.58 10.46 4.42
CA GLY A 107 -3.23 10.53 5.84
C GLY A 107 -2.82 9.18 6.39
N PHE A 108 -1.87 9.21 7.35
CA PHE A 108 -1.41 8.04 8.07
C PHE A 108 -1.30 8.37 9.56
N GLN A 109 -2.28 7.95 10.33
CA GLN A 109 -2.41 8.31 11.73
C GLN A 109 -2.07 7.16 12.65
N LYS A 110 -1.03 7.32 13.48
CA LYS A 110 -0.67 6.35 14.52
C LYS A 110 -1.76 6.21 15.59
N LYS A 111 -2.01 4.98 16.01
CA LYS A 111 -2.90 4.59 17.12
C LYS A 111 -2.10 3.80 18.15
N LYS A 112 -2.75 3.44 19.27
CA LYS A 112 -2.14 2.59 20.31
C LYS A 112 -1.88 1.17 19.77
N GLY A 113 -0.87 0.48 20.32
CA GLY A 113 -0.59 -0.93 20.02
C GLY A 113 -0.07 -1.20 18.60
N GLY A 114 0.73 -0.30 18.04
CA GLY A 114 1.33 -0.50 16.70
C GLY A 114 0.33 -0.42 15.53
N ARG A 115 -0.89 0.05 15.79
CA ARG A 115 -1.91 0.24 14.76
C ARG A 115 -1.85 1.65 14.15
N TYR A 116 -2.32 1.75 12.90
CA TYR A 116 -2.41 3.00 12.16
C TYR A 116 -3.74 3.05 11.39
N VAL A 117 -4.30 4.24 11.25
CA VAL A 117 -5.38 4.50 10.29
C VAL A 117 -4.76 5.12 9.06
N LEU A 118 -4.84 4.39 7.94
CA LEU A 118 -4.38 4.81 6.63
C LEU A 118 -5.59 5.26 5.82
N LYS A 119 -5.59 6.53 5.43
CA LYS A 119 -6.58 7.10 4.51
C LYS A 119 -5.92 7.34 3.16
N GLY A 120 -6.63 7.11 2.08
CA GLY A 120 -6.10 7.36 0.75
C GLY A 120 -7.13 7.20 -0.35
N ASN A 121 -6.67 7.46 -1.57
CA ASN A 121 -7.46 7.29 -2.78
C ASN A 121 -7.00 6.01 -3.50
N LEU A 122 -7.93 5.09 -3.71
CA LEU A 122 -7.72 3.86 -4.46
C LEU A 122 -8.31 4.02 -5.87
N THR A 123 -7.49 3.83 -6.88
CA THR A 123 -7.88 3.85 -8.29
C THR A 123 -7.83 2.43 -8.86
N ILE A 124 -8.96 1.95 -9.36
CA ILE A 124 -9.07 0.69 -10.11
C ILE A 124 -9.82 1.01 -11.41
N LYS A 125 -9.27 0.64 -12.55
CA LYS A 125 -9.72 1.06 -13.88
C LYS A 125 -9.78 2.60 -13.96
N ASP A 126 -10.93 3.13 -14.31
CA ASP A 126 -11.22 4.56 -14.46
C ASP A 126 -11.81 5.20 -13.20
N VAL A 127 -12.00 4.44 -12.12
CA VAL A 127 -12.66 4.92 -10.91
C VAL A 127 -11.66 5.11 -9.78
N THR A 128 -11.69 6.30 -9.17
CA THR A 128 -10.94 6.63 -7.94
C THR A 128 -11.91 6.87 -6.78
N LYS A 129 -11.73 6.14 -5.68
CA LYS A 129 -12.54 6.29 -4.47
C LYS A 129 -11.67 6.46 -3.23
N PRO A 130 -12.11 7.27 -2.25
CA PRO A 130 -11.47 7.32 -0.94
C PRO A 130 -11.71 6.02 -0.19
N VAL A 131 -10.65 5.52 0.45
CA VAL A 131 -10.70 4.32 1.30
C VAL A 131 -10.02 4.60 2.63
N VAL A 132 -10.46 3.88 3.66
CA VAL A 132 -9.86 3.91 5.00
C VAL A 132 -9.49 2.48 5.37
N LEU A 133 -8.23 2.29 5.74
CA LEU A 133 -7.68 0.99 6.11
C LEU A 133 -7.09 1.05 7.52
N GLU A 134 -7.16 -0.06 8.23
CA GLU A 134 -6.36 -0.25 9.44
C GLU A 134 -5.08 -0.99 9.05
N ALA A 135 -3.93 -0.38 9.33
CA ALA A 135 -2.63 -1.00 9.15
C ALA A 135 -2.03 -1.35 10.51
N THR A 136 -1.39 -2.52 10.60
CA THR A 136 -0.65 -2.96 11.78
C THR A 136 0.83 -2.97 11.46
N TYR A 137 1.61 -2.33 12.30
CA TYR A 137 3.08 -2.37 12.25
C TYR A 137 3.57 -3.68 12.86
N GLY A 138 4.29 -4.47 12.07
CA GLY A 138 4.84 -5.76 12.48
C GLY A 138 6.17 -5.66 13.22
N GLY A 139 6.79 -4.46 13.22
CA GLY A 139 8.09 -4.24 13.84
C GLY A 139 9.19 -3.87 12.85
N LYS A 140 10.41 -3.73 13.40
CA LYS A 140 11.63 -3.39 12.68
C LYS A 140 12.74 -4.38 13.08
N THR A 141 13.49 -4.86 12.11
CA THR A 141 14.63 -5.76 12.31
C THR A 141 15.70 -5.51 11.25
N LYS A 142 16.75 -6.33 11.26
CA LYS A 142 17.75 -6.37 10.18
C LYS A 142 17.61 -7.68 9.42
N ASN A 143 17.68 -7.61 8.09
CA ASN A 143 17.74 -8.79 7.24
C ASN A 143 19.13 -9.44 7.28
N GLN A 144 19.31 -10.56 6.56
CA GLN A 144 20.56 -11.31 6.51
C GLN A 144 21.77 -10.49 5.99
N MET A 145 21.52 -9.41 5.23
CA MET A 145 22.54 -8.49 4.74
C MET A 145 22.81 -7.32 5.71
N GLY A 146 22.24 -7.34 6.92
CA GLY A 146 22.38 -6.30 7.92
C GLY A 146 21.57 -5.00 7.63
N LYS A 147 20.76 -4.98 6.56
CA LYS A 147 19.90 -3.83 6.22
C LYS A 147 18.66 -3.81 7.11
N GLU A 148 18.27 -2.61 7.57
CA GLU A 148 17.01 -2.44 8.29
C GLU A 148 15.82 -2.79 7.39
N VAL A 149 14.84 -3.49 7.97
CA VAL A 149 13.55 -3.78 7.33
C VAL A 149 12.43 -3.54 8.32
N ILE A 150 11.27 -3.10 7.81
CA ILE A 150 10.05 -2.89 8.60
C ILE A 150 8.89 -3.67 7.99
N GLY A 151 8.02 -4.18 8.85
CA GLY A 151 6.83 -4.93 8.45
C GLY A 151 5.55 -4.13 8.64
N PHE A 152 4.63 -4.20 7.67
CA PHE A 152 3.25 -3.72 7.78
C PHE A 152 2.28 -4.74 7.21
N GLN A 153 1.09 -4.81 7.79
CA GLN A 153 -0.01 -5.58 7.23
C GLN A 153 -1.31 -4.78 7.26
N THR A 154 -2.15 -4.98 6.26
CA THR A 154 -3.47 -4.35 6.17
C THR A 154 -4.43 -5.21 5.38
N SER A 155 -5.72 -4.95 5.54
CA SER A 155 -6.77 -5.56 4.73
C SER A 155 -7.84 -4.54 4.38
N LEU A 156 -8.54 -4.79 3.28
CA LEU A 156 -9.72 -4.02 2.90
C LEU A 156 -10.71 -4.92 2.17
N LYS A 157 -11.98 -4.55 2.24
CA LYS A 157 -13.05 -5.13 1.43
C LYS A 157 -13.40 -4.15 0.32
N ILE A 158 -13.44 -4.61 -0.91
CA ILE A 158 -13.76 -3.83 -2.11
C ILE A 158 -15.05 -4.39 -2.71
N ASN A 159 -16.02 -3.53 -3.01
CA ASN A 159 -17.09 -3.88 -3.92
C ASN A 159 -16.61 -3.65 -5.36
N ARG A 160 -16.41 -4.72 -6.15
CA ARG A 160 -15.87 -4.64 -7.51
C ARG A 160 -16.76 -3.83 -8.47
N PHE A 161 -18.07 -3.79 -8.24
CA PHE A 161 -19.01 -2.99 -9.04
C PHE A 161 -18.74 -1.49 -8.91
N ASP A 162 -18.26 -1.07 -7.74
CA ASP A 162 -17.86 0.31 -7.48
C ASP A 162 -16.70 0.79 -8.38
N TYR A 163 -16.02 -0.13 -9.04
CA TYR A 163 -14.88 0.12 -9.92
C TYR A 163 -15.10 -0.41 -11.35
N HIS A 164 -16.36 -0.48 -11.78
CA HIS A 164 -16.77 -0.90 -13.12
C HIS A 164 -16.25 -2.28 -13.55
N ILE A 165 -16.09 -3.21 -12.59
CA ILE A 165 -15.84 -4.63 -12.86
C ILE A 165 -17.19 -5.35 -12.74
N LEU A 166 -17.94 -5.39 -13.85
CA LEU A 166 -19.38 -5.70 -13.86
C LEU A 166 -19.71 -7.11 -14.36
N PHE A 167 -18.71 -7.98 -14.62
CA PHE A 167 -18.98 -9.37 -14.98
C PHE A 167 -19.89 -10.02 -13.93
N ASP A 168 -20.91 -10.77 -14.37
CA ASP A 168 -21.98 -11.27 -13.51
C ASP A 168 -22.60 -10.16 -12.64
N PRO A 169 -23.45 -9.30 -13.22
CA PRO A 169 -24.01 -8.14 -12.52
C PRO A 169 -24.95 -8.50 -11.38
N THR A 170 -25.39 -9.77 -11.31
CA THR A 170 -26.19 -10.28 -10.18
C THR A 170 -25.32 -10.59 -8.96
N GLY A 171 -24.03 -10.89 -9.16
CA GLY A 171 -23.11 -11.29 -8.10
C GLY A 171 -23.39 -12.70 -7.55
N GLN A 172 -24.16 -13.52 -8.26
CA GLN A 172 -24.52 -14.87 -7.83
C GLN A 172 -23.41 -15.89 -8.10
N ALA A 173 -22.83 -15.87 -9.30
CA ALA A 173 -21.71 -16.75 -9.64
C ALA A 173 -20.39 -16.21 -9.07
N VAL A 174 -20.14 -14.90 -9.22
CA VAL A 174 -18.95 -14.22 -8.70
C VAL A 174 -19.39 -13.07 -7.80
N ALA A 175 -19.16 -13.18 -6.50
CA ALA A 175 -19.60 -12.18 -5.52
C ALA A 175 -19.13 -10.78 -5.89
N LYS A 176 -19.87 -9.78 -5.46
CA LYS A 176 -19.50 -8.36 -5.63
C LYS A 176 -18.35 -7.94 -4.71
N ASP A 177 -18.27 -8.53 -3.51
CA ASP A 177 -17.30 -8.17 -2.48
C ASP A 177 -16.04 -9.01 -2.63
N VAL A 178 -14.89 -8.34 -2.61
CA VAL A 178 -13.56 -8.92 -2.68
C VAL A 178 -12.81 -8.55 -1.40
N ASP A 179 -12.34 -9.55 -0.66
CA ASP A 179 -11.47 -9.35 0.49
C ASP A 179 -10.02 -9.31 0.02
N VAL A 180 -9.32 -8.22 0.30
CA VAL A 180 -7.91 -8.02 -0.05
C VAL A 180 -7.07 -8.03 1.22
N ARG A 181 -5.94 -8.74 1.21
CA ARG A 181 -4.95 -8.78 2.29
C ARG A 181 -3.58 -8.43 1.74
N ILE A 182 -2.90 -7.53 2.41
CA ILE A 182 -1.61 -6.99 2.00
C ILE A 182 -0.62 -7.20 3.14
N TYR A 183 0.50 -7.86 2.85
CA TYR A 183 1.62 -8.05 3.75
C TYR A 183 2.84 -7.42 3.12
N LEU A 184 3.52 -6.56 3.86
CA LEU A 184 4.64 -5.78 3.35
C LEU A 184 5.86 -5.93 4.24
N GLU A 185 6.97 -6.25 3.63
CA GLU A 185 8.30 -5.94 4.12
C GLU A 185 8.83 -4.75 3.31
N LEU A 186 9.33 -3.72 4.00
CA LEU A 186 9.88 -2.53 3.35
C LEU A 186 11.32 -2.34 3.79
N GLN A 187 12.17 -1.94 2.87
CA GLN A 187 13.58 -1.63 3.10
C GLN A 187 13.91 -0.19 2.67
N PRO A 188 14.89 0.49 3.31
CA PRO A 188 15.29 1.82 2.90
C PRO A 188 15.74 1.82 1.45
N ARG A 189 15.25 2.79 0.68
CA ARG A 189 15.72 3.01 -0.69
C ARG A 189 17.11 3.67 -0.63
N GLN A 190 18.06 3.06 -1.28
CA GLN A 190 19.40 3.62 -1.47
C GLN A 190 19.38 4.74 -2.49
#